data_7812cd16489c866ab1c32f250837332c
#
_entry.id   7812cd16489c866ab1c32f250837332c
#
_cell.length_a   1.000
_cell.length_b   1.000
_cell.length_c   1.000
_cell.angle_alpha   90.00
_cell.angle_beta   90.00
_cell.angle_gamma   90.00
#
_symmetry.space_group_name_H-M   'P 1'
#
loop_
_entity.id
_entity.type
_entity.pdbx_description
1 polymer ?
#
loop_
_entity_poly.entity_id
_entity_poly.type
_entity_poly.pdbx_seq_one_letter_code
_entity_poly.pdbx_strand_id
1 'polypeptide(L)'
;MPKTLLSTLLRTIVLAFLAASALSAQTTPSSSPLRVGIAGLVHGHVGGFLQQNQHRADIQIVGVAEADAKLASFYESKFSLPHNIFFVSVDEMIEKTTPQAVLVYTNTFDHRSVVEACARHGIPVMMEKPLAVSIEDARTMQAAAQRGKIQVLVNYETTWYRSNRAAYDLVHDNSIGDIRKVVVHDGHSGPKEINVESWFLNWLTDPKLNGAGALFDFGCYGADLMTWLMDNRRPDTVTAVTQQIKPDIYPRVDDEATIVLTYPKAQAILQASWNWPFDRKDMEVYGQTGYAITVKRDSVRVRLAKQDEKLVDAKPLDPRESDSVNYLRAVVLDGMQPRGLSSLETNMIVTEILDAARQSAATGKTIHLQGSK
;
A
#
# COMPACT_ATOMS: atom_id res chain seq x y z
N MET A 1 -68.07 -51.38 38.75
CA MET A 1 -68.69 -50.15 39.32
C MET A 1 -67.62 -49.49 40.24
N PRO A 2 -67.60 -48.13 40.38
CA PRO A 2 -67.63 -47.06 39.36
C PRO A 2 -66.25 -46.27 39.33
N LYS A 3 -65.93 -45.71 38.22
CA LYS A 3 -65.77 -44.30 37.86
C LYS A 3 -65.25 -43.35 38.94
N THR A 4 -64.07 -42.77 38.73
CA THR A 4 -63.89 -41.33 38.96
C THR A 4 -62.79 -40.79 38.00
N LEU A 5 -63.20 -39.78 37.25
CA LEU A 5 -62.38 -38.91 36.46
C LEU A 5 -61.50 -38.05 37.38
N LEU A 6 -60.23 -37.90 37.04
CA LEU A 6 -59.41 -36.79 37.57
C LEU A 6 -58.76 -36.08 36.40
N SER A 7 -59.22 -34.86 36.19
CA SER A 7 -58.75 -33.91 35.21
C SER A 7 -57.34 -33.36 35.58
N THR A 8 -56.36 -33.65 34.78
CA THR A 8 -55.05 -33.07 34.92
C THR A 8 -54.91 -31.84 34.03
N LEU A 9 -54.84 -30.70 34.66
CA LEU A 9 -54.57 -29.38 34.02
C LEU A 9 -53.16 -29.38 33.46
N LEU A 10 -53.00 -29.43 32.15
CA LEU A 10 -51.72 -29.28 31.50
C LEU A 10 -51.42 -27.78 31.37
N ARG A 11 -50.52 -27.25 32.22
CA ARG A 11 -50.00 -25.91 32.10
C ARG A 11 -48.98 -25.90 30.94
N THR A 12 -49.39 -25.37 29.81
CA THR A 12 -48.51 -25.09 28.67
C THR A 12 -47.67 -23.84 28.99
N ILE A 13 -46.40 -24.04 29.32
CA ILE A 13 -45.42 -22.94 29.39
C ILE A 13 -45.00 -22.65 27.96
N VAL A 14 -45.47 -21.53 27.42
CA VAL A 14 -44.99 -20.95 26.15
C VAL A 14 -43.66 -20.24 26.45
N LEU A 15 -42.54 -20.90 26.19
CA LEU A 15 -41.23 -20.23 26.12
C LEU A 15 -41.20 -19.43 24.82
N ALA A 16 -41.37 -18.13 24.94
CA ALA A 16 -41.07 -17.20 23.85
C ALA A 16 -39.55 -17.11 23.70
N PHE A 17 -38.99 -17.81 22.71
CA PHE A 17 -37.64 -17.57 22.22
C PHE A 17 -37.64 -16.20 21.50
N LEU A 18 -37.15 -15.18 22.16
CA LEU A 18 -36.73 -13.96 21.53
C LEU A 18 -35.45 -14.26 20.71
N ALA A 19 -35.66 -14.63 19.46
CA ALA A 19 -34.55 -14.61 18.49
C ALA A 19 -34.19 -13.15 18.24
N ALA A 20 -33.16 -12.68 18.92
CA ALA A 20 -32.50 -11.44 18.57
C ALA A 20 -31.82 -11.67 17.21
N SER A 21 -32.53 -11.37 16.15
CA SER A 21 -31.96 -11.23 14.81
C SER A 21 -30.99 -10.06 14.86
N ALA A 22 -29.70 -10.37 14.99
CA ALA A 22 -28.65 -9.40 14.69
C ALA A 22 -28.81 -9.02 13.22
N LEU A 23 -29.56 -7.95 12.95
CA LEU A 23 -29.50 -7.27 11.65
C LEU A 23 -28.05 -6.80 11.51
N SER A 24 -27.27 -7.56 10.75
CA SER A 24 -26.07 -7.02 10.15
C SER A 24 -26.55 -5.87 9.26
N ALA A 25 -26.40 -4.64 9.75
CA ALA A 25 -26.64 -3.46 8.94
C ALA A 25 -25.66 -3.54 7.76
N GLN A 26 -26.16 -4.01 6.61
CA GLN A 26 -25.50 -3.76 5.34
C GLN A 26 -25.52 -2.26 5.15
N THR A 27 -24.40 -1.62 5.48
CA THR A 27 -24.19 -0.20 5.17
C THR A 27 -24.27 -0.09 3.64
N THR A 28 -25.36 0.49 3.15
CA THR A 28 -25.44 0.93 1.74
C THR A 28 -24.26 1.88 1.53
N PRO A 29 -23.46 1.70 0.45
CA PRO A 29 -22.34 2.59 0.18
C PRO A 29 -22.82 4.05 0.21
N SER A 30 -22.09 4.92 0.89
CA SER A 30 -22.42 6.35 0.96
C SER A 30 -22.56 6.91 -0.45
N SER A 31 -23.73 7.49 -0.78
CA SER A 31 -24.01 8.09 -2.08
C SER A 31 -23.25 9.40 -2.32
N SER A 32 -22.68 9.99 -1.26
CA SER A 32 -21.95 11.26 -1.34
C SER A 32 -20.50 11.02 -1.80
N PRO A 33 -19.94 11.92 -2.63
CA PRO A 33 -18.53 11.85 -3.02
C PRO A 33 -17.64 12.02 -1.79
N LEU A 34 -16.53 11.27 -1.75
CA LEU A 34 -15.48 11.47 -0.76
C LEU A 34 -14.77 12.80 -1.05
N ARG A 35 -14.76 13.71 -0.09
CA ARG A 35 -14.08 15.00 -0.20
C ARG A 35 -12.61 14.84 0.18
N VAL A 36 -11.70 15.08 -0.78
CA VAL A 36 -10.25 14.89 -0.56
C VAL A 36 -9.49 16.20 -0.76
N GLY A 37 -8.49 16.42 0.11
CA GLY A 37 -7.40 17.34 -0.13
C GLY A 37 -6.22 16.62 -0.79
N ILE A 38 -5.42 17.35 -1.56
CA ILE A 38 -4.16 16.87 -2.13
C ILE A 38 -3.02 17.65 -1.46
N ALA A 39 -2.03 16.95 -0.90
CA ALA A 39 -0.83 17.54 -0.31
C ALA A 39 0.39 17.27 -1.19
N GLY A 40 0.96 18.31 -1.77
CA GLY A 40 2.10 18.27 -2.68
C GLY A 40 1.73 17.87 -4.11
N LEU A 41 2.55 18.33 -5.06
CA LEU A 41 2.40 18.06 -6.49
C LEU A 41 3.74 17.60 -7.12
N VAL A 42 4.77 17.36 -6.30
CA VAL A 42 6.10 16.99 -6.82
C VAL A 42 6.21 15.52 -7.23
N HIS A 43 5.33 14.66 -6.73
CA HIS A 43 5.30 13.24 -7.11
C HIS A 43 4.55 13.06 -8.43
N GLY A 44 5.22 12.50 -9.45
CA GLY A 44 4.66 12.39 -10.82
C GLY A 44 3.33 11.65 -10.91
N HIS A 45 3.03 10.75 -9.96
CA HIS A 45 1.76 10.00 -9.94
C HIS A 45 0.52 10.89 -9.74
N VAL A 46 0.67 12.12 -9.18
CA VAL A 46 -0.48 13.05 -9.06
C VAL A 46 -1.09 13.38 -10.41
N GLY A 47 -0.27 13.50 -11.47
CA GLY A 47 -0.78 13.71 -12.83
C GLY A 47 -1.68 12.57 -13.31
N GLY A 48 -1.25 11.33 -13.10
CA GLY A 48 -2.05 10.15 -13.43
C GLY A 48 -3.33 10.06 -12.59
N PHE A 49 -3.23 10.36 -11.30
CA PHE A 49 -4.40 10.40 -10.41
C PHE A 49 -5.43 11.44 -10.89
N LEU A 50 -5.01 12.67 -11.17
CA LEU A 50 -5.90 13.73 -11.65
C LEU A 50 -6.55 13.34 -12.97
N GLN A 51 -5.77 12.82 -13.92
CA GLN A 51 -6.29 12.39 -15.22
C GLN A 51 -7.39 11.33 -15.10
N GLN A 52 -7.25 10.41 -14.18
CA GLN A 52 -8.17 9.27 -14.01
C GLN A 52 -9.38 9.60 -13.12
N ASN A 53 -9.21 10.49 -12.14
CA ASN A 53 -10.16 10.60 -11.05
C ASN A 53 -10.84 11.96 -10.89
N GLN A 54 -10.34 13.06 -11.50
CA GLN A 54 -10.93 14.40 -11.31
C GLN A 54 -12.40 14.52 -11.75
N HIS A 55 -12.87 13.62 -12.60
CA HIS A 55 -14.26 13.61 -13.09
C HIS A 55 -15.10 12.44 -12.55
N ARG A 56 -14.56 11.67 -11.60
CA ARG A 56 -15.34 10.62 -10.94
C ARG A 56 -16.42 11.25 -10.05
N ALA A 57 -17.62 10.68 -10.09
CA ALA A 57 -18.76 11.17 -9.30
C ALA A 57 -18.63 10.81 -7.79
N ASP A 58 -17.76 9.87 -7.44
CA ASP A 58 -17.63 9.32 -6.11
C ASP A 58 -16.45 9.92 -5.30
N ILE A 59 -15.69 10.87 -5.89
CA ILE A 59 -14.63 11.64 -5.23
C ILE A 59 -14.72 13.11 -5.64
N GLN A 60 -14.41 14.01 -4.72
CA GLN A 60 -14.36 15.45 -4.95
C GLN A 60 -13.05 16.02 -4.41
N ILE A 61 -12.22 16.59 -5.27
CA ILE A 61 -11.02 17.33 -4.88
C ILE A 61 -11.48 18.70 -4.36
N VAL A 62 -11.29 18.96 -3.06
CA VAL A 62 -11.75 20.20 -2.41
C VAL A 62 -10.61 21.17 -2.10
N GLY A 63 -9.36 20.72 -2.16
CA GLY A 63 -8.19 21.56 -1.92
C GLY A 63 -6.91 20.90 -2.42
N VAL A 64 -5.92 21.73 -2.76
CA VAL A 64 -4.56 21.34 -3.14
C VAL A 64 -3.58 22.22 -2.38
N ALA A 65 -2.75 21.61 -1.54
CA ALA A 65 -1.68 22.29 -0.80
C ALA A 65 -0.36 22.14 -1.54
N GLU A 66 0.15 23.24 -2.14
CA GLU A 66 1.42 23.28 -2.84
C GLU A 66 2.08 24.67 -2.63
N ALA A 67 3.28 24.68 -2.08
CA ALA A 67 4.01 25.91 -1.78
C ALA A 67 4.72 26.51 -3.00
N ASP A 68 5.09 25.68 -3.98
CA ASP A 68 5.66 26.17 -5.23
C ASP A 68 4.55 26.67 -6.16
N ALA A 69 4.42 28.01 -6.23
CA ALA A 69 3.41 28.66 -7.06
C ALA A 69 3.53 28.33 -8.56
N LYS A 70 4.74 28.00 -9.06
CA LYS A 70 4.91 27.60 -10.47
C LYS A 70 4.38 26.21 -10.72
N LEU A 71 4.62 25.30 -9.79
CA LEU A 71 4.11 23.94 -9.86
C LEU A 71 2.60 23.93 -9.69
N ALA A 72 2.06 24.70 -8.75
CA ALA A 72 0.62 24.89 -8.58
C ALA A 72 -0.02 25.39 -9.88
N SER A 73 0.50 26.47 -10.48
CA SER A 73 -0.01 27.03 -11.75
C SER A 73 0.09 26.06 -12.93
N PHE A 74 1.12 25.21 -12.96
CA PHE A 74 1.26 24.19 -13.99
C PHE A 74 0.10 23.17 -13.91
N TYR A 75 -0.18 22.64 -12.71
CA TYR A 75 -1.26 21.65 -12.51
C TYR A 75 -2.64 22.28 -12.64
N GLU A 76 -2.84 23.51 -12.13
CA GLU A 76 -4.05 24.31 -12.34
C GLU A 76 -4.41 24.38 -13.83
N SER A 77 -3.45 24.79 -14.67
CA SER A 77 -3.64 24.94 -16.11
C SER A 77 -3.81 23.60 -16.82
N LYS A 78 -2.95 22.62 -16.51
CA LYS A 78 -2.93 21.30 -17.18
C LYS A 78 -4.23 20.52 -16.98
N PHE A 79 -4.84 20.62 -15.79
CA PHE A 79 -6.04 19.87 -15.42
C PHE A 79 -7.29 20.74 -15.27
N SER A 80 -7.21 22.04 -15.64
CA SER A 80 -8.32 23.00 -15.50
C SER A 80 -8.93 23.02 -14.10
N LEU A 81 -8.08 22.93 -13.07
CA LEU A 81 -8.53 22.98 -11.69
C LEU A 81 -8.91 24.40 -11.29
N PRO A 82 -9.93 24.61 -10.45
CA PRO A 82 -10.31 25.94 -9.99
C PRO A 82 -9.19 26.60 -9.17
N HIS A 83 -8.86 27.86 -9.47
CA HIS A 83 -7.81 28.60 -8.75
C HIS A 83 -8.03 28.66 -7.23
N ASN A 84 -9.26 28.77 -6.80
CA ASN A 84 -9.65 28.95 -5.40
C ASN A 84 -9.50 27.68 -4.53
N ILE A 85 -9.09 26.54 -5.10
CA ILE A 85 -8.79 25.33 -4.30
C ILE A 85 -7.32 25.18 -3.95
N PHE A 86 -6.43 26.09 -4.41
CA PHE A 86 -5.00 26.05 -4.13
C PHE A 86 -4.65 26.82 -2.86
N PHE A 87 -3.81 26.20 -2.01
CA PHE A 87 -3.36 26.70 -0.72
C PHE A 87 -1.84 26.50 -0.59
N VAL A 88 -1.18 27.32 0.22
CA VAL A 88 0.28 27.24 0.40
C VAL A 88 0.69 26.19 1.43
N SER A 89 -0.21 25.73 2.27
CA SER A 89 0.08 24.72 3.31
C SER A 89 -1.07 23.74 3.52
N VAL A 90 -0.72 22.56 4.08
CA VAL A 90 -1.68 21.51 4.41
C VAL A 90 -2.65 21.97 5.50
N ASP A 91 -2.14 22.67 6.54
CA ASP A 91 -2.99 23.18 7.62
C ASP A 91 -4.03 24.18 7.07
N GLU A 92 -3.61 25.16 6.25
CA GLU A 92 -4.53 26.12 5.63
C GLU A 92 -5.59 25.42 4.75
N MET A 93 -5.16 24.46 3.90
CA MET A 93 -6.08 23.68 3.10
C MET A 93 -7.13 22.97 3.95
N ILE A 94 -6.70 22.30 5.03
CA ILE A 94 -7.61 21.56 5.91
C ILE A 94 -8.60 22.51 6.59
N GLU A 95 -8.13 23.64 7.14
CA GLU A 95 -8.97 24.63 7.82
C GLU A 95 -10.02 25.25 6.90
N LYS A 96 -9.66 25.52 5.64
CA LYS A 96 -10.55 26.19 4.68
C LYS A 96 -11.51 25.22 3.99
N THR A 97 -11.13 23.95 3.78
CA THR A 97 -11.92 23.03 2.94
C THR A 97 -12.52 21.87 3.72
N THR A 98 -12.05 21.60 4.95
CA THR A 98 -12.48 20.47 5.78
C THR A 98 -12.62 19.16 4.99
N PRO A 99 -11.52 18.64 4.41
CA PRO A 99 -11.55 17.40 3.65
C PRO A 99 -11.80 16.22 4.58
N GLN A 100 -12.33 15.11 4.04
CA GLN A 100 -12.53 13.87 4.79
C GLN A 100 -11.29 12.98 4.77
N ALA A 101 -10.39 13.20 3.81
CA ALA A 101 -9.08 12.56 3.72
C ALA A 101 -8.10 13.45 2.96
N VAL A 102 -6.80 13.21 3.13
CA VAL A 102 -5.74 13.86 2.35
C VAL A 102 -4.97 12.80 1.58
N LEU A 103 -4.82 13.04 0.26
CA LEU A 103 -3.94 12.28 -0.63
C LEU A 103 -2.58 12.97 -0.66
N VAL A 104 -1.48 12.24 -0.46
CA VAL A 104 -0.15 12.80 -0.31
C VAL A 104 0.71 12.47 -1.52
N TYR A 105 1.14 13.51 -2.23
CA TYR A 105 2.00 13.45 -3.42
C TYR A 105 3.25 14.34 -3.26
N THR A 106 3.76 14.44 -2.04
CA THR A 106 5.06 15.06 -1.75
C THR A 106 6.21 14.11 -2.13
N ASN A 107 7.47 14.53 -1.91
CA ASN A 107 8.57 13.58 -1.84
C ASN A 107 8.44 12.72 -0.56
N THR A 108 9.16 11.60 -0.51
CA THR A 108 9.04 10.62 0.59
C THR A 108 9.45 11.21 1.95
N PHE A 109 10.45 12.10 2.01
CA PHE A 109 10.89 12.73 3.25
C PHE A 109 9.80 13.61 3.88
N ASP A 110 9.02 14.30 3.07
CA ASP A 110 7.95 15.21 3.53
C ASP A 110 6.67 14.50 3.94
N HIS A 111 6.51 13.18 3.69
CA HIS A 111 5.37 12.40 4.16
C HIS A 111 5.11 12.59 5.66
N ARG A 112 6.18 12.60 6.46
CA ARG A 112 6.09 12.78 7.91
C ARG A 112 5.39 14.08 8.28
N SER A 113 5.81 15.20 7.70
CA SER A 113 5.24 16.52 8.02
C SER A 113 3.74 16.60 7.68
N VAL A 114 3.33 15.98 6.58
CA VAL A 114 1.92 15.91 6.17
C VAL A 114 1.10 15.05 7.12
N VAL A 115 1.62 13.87 7.51
CA VAL A 115 0.93 13.01 8.49
C VAL A 115 0.77 13.71 9.84
N GLU A 116 1.82 14.42 10.32
CA GLU A 116 1.77 15.19 11.56
C GLU A 116 0.72 16.33 11.48
N ALA A 117 0.63 17.02 10.34
CA ALA A 117 -0.40 18.03 10.10
C ALA A 117 -1.80 17.43 10.11
N CYS A 118 -2.04 16.39 9.31
CA CYS A 118 -3.35 15.74 9.25
C CYS A 118 -3.77 15.13 10.60
N ALA A 119 -2.82 14.59 11.38
CA ALA A 119 -3.08 14.05 12.70
C ALA A 119 -3.55 15.11 13.70
N ARG A 120 -3.03 16.35 13.63
CA ARG A 120 -3.53 17.47 14.46
C ARG A 120 -5.00 17.79 14.21
N HIS A 121 -5.45 17.57 12.99
CA HIS A 121 -6.83 17.86 12.56
C HIS A 121 -7.75 16.62 12.56
N GLY A 122 -7.22 15.43 12.89
CA GLY A 122 -8.00 14.19 12.90
C GLY A 122 -8.38 13.70 11.48
N ILE A 123 -7.61 14.04 10.45
CA ILE A 123 -7.89 13.72 9.04
C ILE A 123 -7.05 12.51 8.61
N PRO A 124 -7.65 11.41 8.15
CA PRO A 124 -6.93 10.27 7.60
C PRO A 124 -6.18 10.62 6.31
N VAL A 125 -5.10 9.87 6.06
CA VAL A 125 -4.23 10.10 4.88
C VAL A 125 -4.03 8.81 4.07
N MET A 126 -3.89 8.98 2.75
CA MET A 126 -3.33 7.97 1.87
C MET A 126 -2.18 8.62 1.09
N MET A 127 -1.00 8.02 1.16
CA MET A 127 0.19 8.56 0.54
C MET A 127 0.79 7.64 -0.50
N GLU A 128 1.62 8.20 -1.38
CA GLU A 128 2.44 7.43 -2.28
C GLU A 128 3.50 6.62 -1.52
N LYS A 129 3.96 5.56 -2.14
CA LYS A 129 5.02 4.68 -1.65
C LYS A 129 6.41 5.35 -1.74
N PRO A 130 7.36 4.94 -0.90
CA PRO A 130 7.20 4.18 0.35
C PRO A 130 6.71 5.05 1.50
N LEU A 131 6.34 4.45 2.62
CA LEU A 131 5.82 5.16 3.81
C LEU A 131 6.74 6.29 4.26
N ALA A 132 8.04 6.03 4.39
CA ALA A 132 9.02 6.99 4.92
C ALA A 132 10.44 6.66 4.43
N VAL A 133 11.36 7.62 4.56
CA VAL A 133 12.79 7.48 4.24
C VAL A 133 13.59 6.78 5.34
N SER A 134 13.02 6.60 6.53
CA SER A 134 13.66 5.93 7.68
C SER A 134 12.64 5.33 8.63
N ILE A 135 13.06 4.31 9.40
CA ILE A 135 12.21 3.73 10.44
C ILE A 135 11.90 4.73 11.57
N GLU A 136 12.75 5.70 11.81
CA GLU A 136 12.53 6.78 12.79
C GLU A 136 11.37 7.68 12.37
N ASP A 137 11.35 8.12 11.10
CA ASP A 137 10.24 8.90 10.55
C ASP A 137 8.94 8.09 10.58
N ALA A 138 8.98 6.82 10.17
CA ALA A 138 7.82 5.95 10.21
C ALA A 138 7.25 5.79 11.64
N ARG A 139 8.10 5.63 12.66
CA ARG A 139 7.68 5.59 14.07
C ARG A 139 7.05 6.90 14.53
N THR A 140 7.61 8.03 14.08
CA THR A 140 7.05 9.35 14.38
C THR A 140 5.66 9.52 13.75
N MET A 141 5.49 9.09 12.50
CA MET A 141 4.21 9.09 11.80
C MET A 141 3.20 8.16 12.50
N GLN A 142 3.62 6.96 12.89
CA GLN A 142 2.77 6.02 13.64
C GLN A 142 2.29 6.64 14.98
N ALA A 143 3.19 7.27 15.73
CA ALA A 143 2.86 7.94 16.98
C ALA A 143 1.91 9.14 16.74
N ALA A 144 2.10 9.90 15.67
CA ALA A 144 1.19 10.99 15.29
C ALA A 144 -0.19 10.46 14.93
N ALA A 145 -0.26 9.41 14.11
CA ALA A 145 -1.51 8.76 13.72
C ALA A 145 -2.30 8.23 14.93
N GLN A 146 -1.61 7.61 15.90
CA GLN A 146 -2.22 7.14 17.15
C GLN A 146 -2.79 8.29 17.99
N ARG A 147 -2.03 9.39 18.15
CA ARG A 147 -2.50 10.57 18.88
C ARG A 147 -3.70 11.23 18.19
N GLY A 148 -3.64 11.39 16.87
CA GLY A 148 -4.71 11.97 16.06
C GLY A 148 -5.88 11.03 15.81
N LYS A 149 -5.75 9.75 16.15
CA LYS A 149 -6.72 8.67 15.87
C LYS A 149 -7.10 8.59 14.39
N ILE A 150 -6.12 8.78 13.53
CA ILE A 150 -6.30 8.74 12.07
C ILE A 150 -5.79 7.44 11.47
N GLN A 151 -6.34 7.08 10.31
CA GLN A 151 -5.80 6.03 9.47
C GLN A 151 -4.72 6.60 8.55
N VAL A 152 -3.62 5.85 8.42
CA VAL A 152 -2.52 6.13 7.49
C VAL A 152 -2.42 4.96 6.53
N LEU A 153 -2.56 5.25 5.25
CA LEU A 153 -2.56 4.27 4.17
C LEU A 153 -1.41 4.57 3.21
N VAL A 154 -0.81 3.53 2.66
CA VAL A 154 0.21 3.66 1.60
C VAL A 154 -0.33 3.07 0.30
N ASN A 155 -0.18 3.80 -0.79
CA ASN A 155 -0.68 3.43 -2.10
C ASN A 155 0.43 2.83 -2.96
N TYR A 156 0.39 1.52 -3.15
CA TYR A 156 1.20 0.82 -4.13
C TYR A 156 0.34 0.46 -5.34
N GLU A 157 0.88 0.61 -6.53
CA GLU A 157 0.21 0.17 -7.75
C GLU A 157 -0.12 -1.34 -7.70
N THR A 158 0.81 -2.14 -7.16
CA THR A 158 0.71 -3.60 -7.06
C THR A 158 -0.35 -4.08 -6.07
N THR A 159 -0.82 -3.23 -5.16
CA THR A 159 -1.95 -3.54 -4.27
C THR A 159 -3.20 -3.90 -5.07
N TRP A 160 -3.41 -3.22 -6.19
CA TRP A 160 -4.61 -3.35 -7.02
C TRP A 160 -4.46 -4.41 -8.13
N TYR A 161 -3.41 -5.25 -8.08
CA TYR A 161 -3.22 -6.35 -9.02
C TYR A 161 -3.96 -7.59 -8.54
N ARG A 162 -4.95 -8.04 -9.31
CA ARG A 162 -5.71 -9.26 -9.02
C ARG A 162 -4.82 -10.51 -8.96
N SER A 163 -3.75 -10.51 -9.75
CA SER A 163 -2.77 -11.59 -9.77
C SER A 163 -2.05 -11.78 -8.44
N ASN A 164 -1.70 -10.67 -7.76
CA ASN A 164 -1.08 -10.72 -6.44
C ASN A 164 -2.05 -11.30 -5.40
N ARG A 165 -3.32 -10.90 -5.45
CA ARG A 165 -4.35 -11.47 -4.60
C ARG A 165 -4.56 -12.96 -4.86
N ALA A 166 -4.55 -13.39 -6.12
CA ALA A 166 -4.68 -14.81 -6.45
C ALA A 166 -3.49 -15.64 -5.93
N ALA A 167 -2.26 -15.11 -6.00
CA ALA A 167 -1.09 -15.76 -5.43
C ALA A 167 -1.17 -15.82 -3.89
N TYR A 168 -1.63 -14.75 -3.24
CA TYR A 168 -1.88 -14.71 -1.81
C TYR A 168 -2.90 -15.77 -1.37
N ASP A 169 -4.04 -15.85 -2.07
CA ASP A 169 -5.07 -16.82 -1.77
C ASP A 169 -4.56 -18.27 -1.86
N LEU A 170 -3.73 -18.61 -2.88
CA LEU A 170 -3.11 -19.93 -3.04
C LEU A 170 -2.12 -20.29 -1.91
N VAL A 171 -1.48 -19.30 -1.31
CA VAL A 171 -0.66 -19.48 -0.10
C VAL A 171 -1.54 -19.75 1.11
N HIS A 172 -2.56 -18.92 1.33
CA HIS A 172 -3.35 -18.93 2.57
C HIS A 172 -4.41 -20.02 2.61
N ASP A 173 -4.87 -20.53 1.45
CA ASP A 173 -5.69 -21.73 1.38
C ASP A 173 -4.87 -23.05 1.37
N ASN A 174 -3.53 -22.91 1.51
CA ASN A 174 -2.58 -24.01 1.53
C ASN A 174 -2.49 -24.83 0.21
N SER A 175 -2.95 -24.28 -0.92
CA SER A 175 -2.93 -24.96 -2.22
C SER A 175 -1.52 -25.29 -2.71
N ILE A 176 -0.54 -24.43 -2.39
CA ILE A 176 0.87 -24.61 -2.75
C ILE A 176 1.76 -25.01 -1.56
N GLY A 177 1.19 -25.21 -0.38
CA GLY A 177 1.90 -25.50 0.87
C GLY A 177 2.68 -24.30 1.41
N ASP A 178 3.45 -24.53 2.49
CA ASP A 178 4.27 -23.47 3.11
C ASP A 178 5.20 -22.81 2.10
N ILE A 179 5.32 -21.48 2.15
CA ILE A 179 6.27 -20.71 1.33
C ILE A 179 7.70 -21.20 1.59
N ARG A 180 8.46 -21.41 0.53
CA ARG A 180 9.90 -21.76 0.55
C ARG A 180 10.74 -20.65 -0.06
N LYS A 181 10.29 -20.09 -1.17
CA LYS A 181 11.01 -19.05 -1.92
C LYS A 181 10.05 -18.07 -2.54
N VAL A 182 10.38 -16.78 -2.45
CA VAL A 182 9.71 -15.72 -3.22
C VAL A 182 10.77 -14.97 -4.00
N VAL A 183 10.50 -14.65 -5.27
CA VAL A 183 11.31 -13.74 -6.07
C VAL A 183 10.39 -12.63 -6.55
N VAL A 184 10.74 -11.38 -6.28
CA VAL A 184 9.97 -10.23 -6.74
C VAL A 184 10.83 -9.42 -7.69
N HIS A 185 10.23 -8.99 -8.80
CA HIS A 185 10.87 -8.19 -9.83
C HIS A 185 10.11 -6.88 -9.98
N ASP A 186 10.77 -5.78 -9.62
CA ASP A 186 10.20 -4.44 -9.78
C ASP A 186 11.23 -3.51 -10.40
N GLY A 187 10.95 -2.98 -11.57
CA GLY A 187 11.87 -2.10 -12.26
C GLY A 187 11.45 -1.69 -13.66
N HIS A 188 12.20 -0.73 -14.18
CA HIS A 188 12.10 -0.22 -15.56
C HIS A 188 13.46 0.36 -16.00
N SER A 189 13.52 1.04 -17.14
CA SER A 189 14.78 1.59 -17.69
C SER A 189 15.37 2.76 -16.90
N GLY A 190 14.64 3.34 -15.98
CA GLY A 190 15.04 4.44 -15.11
C GLY A 190 14.17 5.68 -15.28
N PRO A 191 14.02 6.51 -14.23
CA PRO A 191 13.12 7.66 -14.24
C PRO A 191 13.50 8.71 -15.30
N LYS A 192 14.80 8.93 -15.54
CA LYS A 192 15.24 9.84 -16.59
C LYS A 192 14.95 9.31 -17.99
N GLU A 193 15.15 8.01 -18.20
CA GLU A 193 14.93 7.34 -19.49
C GLU A 193 13.45 7.29 -19.88
N ILE A 194 12.56 7.19 -18.90
CA ILE A 194 11.10 7.24 -19.15
C ILE A 194 10.55 8.68 -19.14
N ASN A 195 11.43 9.70 -19.09
CA ASN A 195 11.09 11.12 -19.16
C ASN A 195 10.09 11.59 -18.10
N VAL A 196 10.30 11.19 -16.83
CA VAL A 196 9.52 11.78 -15.74
C VAL A 196 9.80 13.28 -15.63
N GLU A 197 8.86 14.04 -15.10
CA GLU A 197 9.00 15.49 -14.94
C GLU A 197 10.23 15.83 -14.07
N SER A 198 10.89 16.95 -14.38
CA SER A 198 12.13 17.33 -13.74
C SER A 198 12.03 17.50 -12.22
N TRP A 199 10.90 18.00 -11.73
CA TRP A 199 10.65 18.13 -10.28
C TRP A 199 10.55 16.77 -9.59
N PHE A 200 9.96 15.76 -10.25
CA PHE A 200 9.91 14.38 -9.77
C PHE A 200 11.31 13.75 -9.77
N LEU A 201 12.03 13.85 -10.90
CA LEU A 201 13.39 13.33 -11.04
C LEU A 201 14.34 13.89 -9.96
N ASN A 202 14.26 15.19 -9.70
CA ASN A 202 15.16 15.88 -8.77
C ASN A 202 15.12 15.31 -7.35
N TRP A 203 13.92 15.05 -6.81
CA TRP A 203 13.85 14.49 -5.46
C TRP A 203 14.01 12.96 -5.45
N LEU A 204 13.57 12.27 -6.49
CA LEU A 204 13.68 10.80 -6.59
C LEU A 204 15.15 10.35 -6.62
N THR A 205 16.03 11.18 -7.19
CA THR A 205 17.48 10.97 -7.26
C THR A 205 18.27 11.67 -6.13
N ASP A 206 17.57 12.16 -5.11
CA ASP A 206 18.18 12.71 -3.90
C ASP A 206 18.05 11.71 -2.73
N PRO A 207 19.18 11.17 -2.20
CA PRO A 207 19.13 10.15 -1.15
C PRO A 207 18.49 10.66 0.16
N LYS A 208 18.46 11.97 0.40
CA LYS A 208 17.76 12.56 1.55
C LYS A 208 16.25 12.56 1.36
N LEU A 209 15.79 12.87 0.15
CA LEU A 209 14.36 13.06 -0.13
C LEU A 209 13.63 11.75 -0.49
N ASN A 210 14.35 10.78 -1.06
CA ASN A 210 13.81 9.45 -1.42
C ASN A 210 14.27 8.33 -0.47
N GLY A 211 15.35 8.51 0.29
CA GLY A 211 15.95 7.48 1.15
C GLY A 211 17.10 6.73 0.51
N ALA A 212 17.02 6.43 -0.79
CA ALA A 212 18.05 5.86 -1.66
C ALA A 212 17.61 6.06 -3.12
N GLY A 213 18.13 5.29 -4.07
CA GLY A 213 17.68 5.23 -5.46
C GLY A 213 16.67 4.10 -5.69
N ALA A 214 17.00 3.18 -6.62
CA ALA A 214 16.18 2.02 -6.95
C ALA A 214 15.86 1.16 -5.72
N LEU A 215 16.77 1.09 -4.75
CA LEU A 215 16.58 0.36 -3.50
C LEU A 215 15.26 0.76 -2.80
N PHE A 216 14.97 2.06 -2.67
CA PHE A 216 13.74 2.55 -2.05
C PHE A 216 12.58 2.61 -3.03
N ASP A 217 12.82 3.12 -4.24
CA ASP A 217 11.77 3.32 -5.23
C ASP A 217 11.08 2.01 -5.65
N PHE A 218 11.85 0.94 -5.89
CA PHE A 218 11.33 -0.36 -6.29
C PHE A 218 11.45 -1.46 -5.24
N GLY A 219 12.48 -1.41 -4.38
CA GLY A 219 12.63 -2.38 -3.31
C GLY A 219 11.46 -2.39 -2.32
N CYS A 220 10.74 -1.28 -2.19
CA CYS A 220 9.55 -1.18 -1.35
C CYS A 220 8.41 -2.08 -1.84
N TYR A 221 8.22 -2.28 -3.13
CA TYR A 221 7.19 -3.17 -3.68
C TYR A 221 7.43 -4.62 -3.26
N GLY A 222 8.67 -5.10 -3.45
CA GLY A 222 9.02 -6.46 -3.04
C GLY A 222 8.94 -6.67 -1.54
N ALA A 223 9.37 -5.67 -0.74
CA ALA A 223 9.26 -5.73 0.71
C ALA A 223 7.80 -5.77 1.18
N ASP A 224 6.91 -4.99 0.53
CA ASP A 224 5.48 -4.95 0.82
C ASP A 224 4.79 -6.28 0.49
N LEU A 225 5.00 -6.80 -0.73
CA LEU A 225 4.45 -8.09 -1.16
C LEU A 225 4.90 -9.24 -0.25
N MET A 226 6.20 -9.29 0.09
CA MET A 226 6.70 -10.36 0.96
C MET A 226 6.18 -10.24 2.39
N THR A 227 6.11 -9.02 2.95
CA THR A 227 5.55 -8.79 4.29
C THR A 227 4.10 -9.24 4.36
N TRP A 228 3.31 -8.93 3.34
CA TRP A 228 1.92 -9.35 3.23
C TRP A 228 1.77 -10.87 3.10
N LEU A 229 2.56 -11.53 2.24
CA LEU A 229 2.56 -12.99 2.08
C LEU A 229 2.94 -13.72 3.38
N MET A 230 3.69 -13.08 4.26
CA MET A 230 4.13 -13.62 5.55
C MET A 230 3.27 -13.14 6.73
N ASP A 231 2.06 -12.62 6.49
CA ASP A 231 1.12 -12.15 7.52
C ASP A 231 1.76 -11.16 8.51
N ASN A 232 2.49 -10.17 7.98
CA ASN A 232 3.23 -9.16 8.75
C ASN A 232 4.33 -9.75 9.66
N ARG A 233 4.81 -10.96 9.38
CA ARG A 233 5.97 -11.51 10.06
C ARG A 233 7.24 -10.82 9.55
N ARG A 234 8.06 -10.30 10.47
CA ARG A 234 9.38 -9.75 10.14
C ARG A 234 10.33 -10.83 9.64
N PRO A 235 11.21 -10.53 8.67
CA PRO A 235 12.31 -11.42 8.35
C PRO A 235 13.32 -11.48 9.52
N ASP A 236 14.01 -12.61 9.64
CA ASP A 236 15.10 -12.75 10.63
C ASP A 236 16.31 -11.92 10.23
N THR A 237 16.60 -11.87 8.93
CA THR A 237 17.74 -11.12 8.38
C THR A 237 17.41 -10.41 7.09
N VAL A 238 18.13 -9.30 6.86
CA VAL A 238 18.14 -8.53 5.61
C VAL A 238 19.59 -8.39 5.14
N THR A 239 19.84 -8.78 3.88
CA THR A 239 21.13 -8.56 3.19
C THR A 239 20.85 -7.86 1.87
N ALA A 240 21.60 -6.81 1.54
CA ALA A 240 21.41 -6.10 0.28
C ALA A 240 22.73 -5.75 -0.39
N VAL A 241 22.68 -5.70 -1.71
CA VAL A 241 23.74 -5.18 -2.58
C VAL A 241 23.13 -4.12 -3.48
N THR A 242 23.79 -2.98 -3.59
CA THR A 242 23.42 -1.89 -4.50
C THR A 242 24.57 -1.58 -5.45
N GLN A 243 24.24 -1.08 -6.64
CA GLN A 243 25.18 -0.59 -7.63
C GLN A 243 24.70 0.70 -8.28
N GLN A 244 25.67 1.45 -8.81
CA GLN A 244 25.45 2.53 -9.77
C GLN A 244 25.97 2.06 -11.12
N ILE A 245 25.09 1.52 -11.96
CA ILE A 245 25.43 1.05 -13.32
C ILE A 245 25.52 2.25 -14.26
N LYS A 246 24.73 3.29 -14.01
CA LYS A 246 24.69 4.56 -14.76
C LYS A 246 25.11 5.76 -13.90
N PRO A 247 26.35 5.82 -13.39
CA PRO A 247 26.79 6.87 -12.48
C PRO A 247 26.74 8.28 -13.09
N ASP A 248 26.88 8.42 -14.42
CA ASP A 248 26.74 9.70 -15.11
C ASP A 248 25.29 10.22 -15.16
N ILE A 249 24.31 9.33 -14.97
CA ILE A 249 22.89 9.66 -14.96
C ILE A 249 22.39 9.82 -13.51
N TYR A 250 22.78 8.92 -12.63
CA TYR A 250 22.35 8.86 -11.22
C TYR A 250 23.56 8.94 -10.26
N PRO A 251 24.27 10.11 -10.20
CA PRO A 251 25.56 10.20 -9.49
C PRO A 251 25.46 10.10 -7.97
N ARG A 252 24.25 10.22 -7.39
CA ARG A 252 24.08 10.31 -5.94
C ARG A 252 23.35 9.12 -5.31
N VAL A 253 22.77 8.25 -6.13
CA VAL A 253 21.94 7.14 -5.66
C VAL A 253 22.25 5.87 -6.45
N ASP A 254 21.86 4.72 -5.91
CA ASP A 254 21.87 3.43 -6.59
C ASP A 254 20.82 3.41 -7.70
N ASP A 255 21.10 2.71 -8.77
CA ASP A 255 20.16 2.43 -9.86
C ASP A 255 19.89 0.92 -10.04
N GLU A 256 20.55 0.09 -9.22
CA GLU A 256 20.38 -1.35 -9.17
C GLU A 256 20.48 -1.83 -7.73
N ALA A 257 19.53 -2.68 -7.29
CA ALA A 257 19.55 -3.25 -5.96
C ALA A 257 18.98 -4.69 -5.94
N THR A 258 19.59 -5.53 -5.11
CA THR A 258 19.05 -6.83 -4.74
C THR A 258 19.01 -6.95 -3.23
N ILE A 259 17.83 -7.28 -2.70
CA ILE A 259 17.61 -7.51 -1.27
C ILE A 259 17.29 -8.99 -1.06
N VAL A 260 17.96 -9.62 -0.09
CA VAL A 260 17.67 -10.99 0.35
C VAL A 260 17.12 -10.95 1.75
N LEU A 261 15.91 -11.49 1.92
CA LEU A 261 15.25 -11.66 3.22
C LEU A 261 15.30 -13.13 3.62
N THR A 262 15.58 -13.43 4.89
CA THR A 262 15.47 -14.79 5.42
C THR A 262 14.43 -14.85 6.52
N TYR A 263 13.68 -15.95 6.52
CA TYR A 263 12.71 -16.36 7.54
C TYR A 263 13.06 -17.77 7.99
N PRO A 264 12.55 -18.30 9.10
CA PRO A 264 12.93 -19.64 9.58
C PRO A 264 12.78 -20.77 8.56
N LYS A 265 11.82 -20.65 7.60
CA LYS A 265 11.53 -21.69 6.61
C LYS A 265 11.41 -21.15 5.19
N ALA A 266 11.63 -19.87 4.98
CA ALA A 266 11.49 -19.21 3.67
C ALA A 266 12.60 -18.20 3.41
N GLN A 267 12.82 -17.91 2.14
CA GLN A 267 13.74 -16.86 1.69
C GLN A 267 13.07 -16.05 0.59
N ALA A 268 13.31 -14.74 0.56
CA ALA A 268 12.92 -13.89 -0.56
C ALA A 268 14.13 -13.23 -1.22
N ILE A 269 14.05 -13.03 -2.54
CA ILE A 269 14.93 -12.17 -3.33
C ILE A 269 14.06 -11.06 -3.93
N LEU A 270 14.37 -9.83 -3.58
CA LEU A 270 13.68 -8.65 -4.11
C LEU A 270 14.66 -7.94 -5.05
N GLN A 271 14.28 -7.78 -6.30
CA GLN A 271 15.08 -7.13 -7.33
C GLN A 271 14.45 -5.78 -7.65
N ALA A 272 15.24 -4.72 -7.51
CA ALA A 272 14.84 -3.34 -7.73
C ALA A 272 15.78 -2.69 -8.74
N SER A 273 15.27 -2.24 -9.88
CA SER A 273 16.14 -1.81 -10.98
C SER A 273 15.61 -0.61 -11.75
N TRP A 274 16.52 0.30 -12.10
CA TRP A 274 16.34 1.34 -13.10
C TRP A 274 17.12 1.02 -14.41
N ASN A 275 17.45 -0.27 -14.64
CA ASN A 275 18.30 -0.71 -15.76
C ASN A 275 17.63 -1.69 -16.71
N TRP A 276 16.37 -2.03 -16.49
CA TRP A 276 15.70 -3.01 -17.32
C TRP A 276 15.09 -2.37 -18.58
N PRO A 277 15.16 -3.05 -19.74
CA PRO A 277 14.66 -2.49 -21.00
C PRO A 277 13.13 -2.42 -21.06
N PHE A 278 12.43 -3.13 -20.16
CA PHE A 278 10.98 -3.18 -20.06
C PHE A 278 10.55 -3.12 -18.60
N ASP A 279 9.37 -2.58 -18.37
CA ASP A 279 8.74 -2.58 -17.06
C ASP A 279 8.43 -4.00 -16.60
N ARG A 280 8.81 -4.30 -15.36
CA ARG A 280 8.38 -5.49 -14.64
C ARG A 280 7.88 -5.13 -13.26
N LYS A 281 6.73 -5.69 -12.88
CA LYS A 281 6.17 -5.68 -11.53
C LYS A 281 5.46 -7.01 -11.35
N ASP A 282 6.22 -8.04 -11.02
CA ASP A 282 5.73 -9.41 -10.91
C ASP A 282 6.44 -10.16 -9.78
N MET A 283 5.84 -11.24 -9.32
CA MET A 283 6.43 -12.11 -8.31
C MET A 283 6.27 -13.60 -8.65
N GLU A 284 7.21 -14.38 -8.15
CA GLU A 284 7.22 -15.84 -8.20
C GLU A 284 7.16 -16.35 -6.75
N VAL A 285 6.12 -17.11 -6.42
CA VAL A 285 5.93 -17.70 -5.09
C VAL A 285 6.03 -19.22 -5.20
N TYR A 286 7.08 -19.78 -4.62
CA TYR A 286 7.31 -21.22 -4.57
C TYR A 286 6.98 -21.75 -3.19
N GLY A 287 5.92 -22.55 -3.13
CA GLY A 287 5.52 -23.28 -1.94
C GLY A 287 6.12 -24.68 -1.87
N GLN A 288 5.78 -25.44 -0.85
CA GLN A 288 6.27 -26.80 -0.65
C GLN A 288 5.75 -27.79 -1.70
N THR A 289 4.54 -27.57 -2.23
CA THR A 289 3.83 -28.51 -3.10
C THR A 289 3.42 -27.93 -4.45
N GLY A 290 3.70 -26.64 -4.69
CA GLY A 290 3.32 -25.96 -5.91
C GLY A 290 3.94 -24.57 -6.00
N TYR A 291 3.56 -23.82 -7.04
CA TYR A 291 3.97 -22.42 -7.18
C TYR A 291 2.91 -21.58 -7.89
N ALA A 292 2.99 -20.27 -7.63
CA ALA A 292 2.23 -19.24 -8.34
C ALA A 292 3.18 -18.18 -8.86
N ILE A 293 3.07 -17.81 -10.14
CA ILE A 293 3.87 -16.76 -10.78
C ILE A 293 2.92 -15.72 -11.38
N THR A 294 2.94 -14.51 -10.84
CA THR A 294 2.14 -13.41 -11.39
C THR A 294 2.75 -12.97 -12.72
N VAL A 295 1.97 -12.92 -13.78
CA VAL A 295 2.48 -12.65 -15.14
C VAL A 295 2.15 -11.23 -15.58
N LYS A 296 0.95 -10.78 -15.20
CA LYS A 296 0.39 -9.46 -15.47
C LYS A 296 -0.49 -9.07 -14.30
N ARG A 297 -1.11 -7.89 -14.37
CA ARG A 297 -2.03 -7.39 -13.33
C ARG A 297 -3.17 -8.37 -12.97
N ASP A 298 -3.55 -9.25 -13.90
CA ASP A 298 -4.77 -10.06 -13.81
C ASP A 298 -4.60 -11.54 -14.12
N SER A 299 -3.37 -12.01 -14.38
CA SER A 299 -3.13 -13.42 -14.71
C SER A 299 -1.97 -14.03 -13.93
N VAL A 300 -2.10 -15.30 -13.58
CA VAL A 300 -1.16 -16.08 -12.77
C VAL A 300 -0.89 -17.43 -13.45
N ARG A 301 0.38 -17.81 -13.58
CA ARG A 301 0.76 -19.20 -13.87
C ARG A 301 0.78 -19.96 -12.56
N VAL A 302 0.05 -21.05 -12.51
CA VAL A 302 -0.10 -21.88 -11.31
C VAL A 302 0.25 -23.33 -11.64
N ARG A 303 1.06 -23.93 -10.80
CA ARG A 303 1.28 -25.36 -10.81
C ARG A 303 1.05 -25.94 -9.42
N LEU A 304 0.08 -26.82 -9.31
CA LEU A 304 -0.23 -27.55 -8.07
C LEU A 304 0.40 -28.94 -8.13
N ALA A 305 0.47 -29.60 -6.97
CA ALA A 305 1.01 -30.96 -6.87
C ALA A 305 0.34 -31.90 -7.88
N LYS A 306 1.15 -32.66 -8.62
CA LYS A 306 0.71 -33.65 -9.63
C LYS A 306 -0.14 -33.07 -10.77
N GLN A 307 -0.09 -31.77 -11.03
CA GLN A 307 -0.77 -31.11 -12.15
C GLN A 307 0.24 -30.41 -13.05
N ASP A 308 -0.13 -30.22 -14.31
CA ASP A 308 0.63 -29.36 -15.22
C ASP A 308 0.41 -27.88 -14.88
N GLU A 309 1.38 -27.03 -15.27
CA GLU A 309 1.23 -25.58 -15.16
C GLU A 309 0.05 -25.10 -16.00
N LYS A 310 -0.73 -24.18 -15.44
CA LYS A 310 -1.85 -23.51 -16.12
C LYS A 310 -1.71 -22.01 -15.96
N LEU A 311 -2.05 -21.27 -17.01
CA LEU A 311 -2.31 -19.84 -16.92
C LEU A 311 -3.78 -19.64 -16.50
N VAL A 312 -4.01 -18.88 -15.45
CA VAL A 312 -5.32 -18.63 -14.86
C VAL A 312 -5.56 -17.14 -14.78
N ASP A 313 -6.73 -16.67 -15.20
CA ASP A 313 -7.18 -15.31 -14.96
C ASP A 313 -7.63 -15.19 -13.50
N ALA A 314 -7.08 -14.19 -12.81
CA ALA A 314 -7.40 -13.91 -11.42
C ALA A 314 -8.83 -13.36 -11.29
N LYS A 315 -9.51 -13.77 -10.22
CA LYS A 315 -10.85 -13.26 -9.90
C LYS A 315 -10.81 -11.74 -9.69
N PRO A 316 -11.90 -11.02 -9.98
CA PRO A 316 -12.03 -9.61 -9.60
C PRO A 316 -11.81 -9.41 -8.09
N LEU A 317 -11.19 -8.29 -7.71
CA LEU A 317 -11.10 -7.88 -6.31
C LEU A 317 -12.49 -7.51 -5.76
N ASP A 318 -12.63 -7.47 -4.44
CA ASP A 318 -13.80 -6.84 -3.80
C ASP A 318 -13.96 -5.42 -4.39
N PRO A 319 -15.15 -4.98 -4.78
CA PRO A 319 -15.36 -3.64 -5.31
C PRO A 319 -14.79 -2.51 -4.44
N ARG A 320 -14.76 -2.70 -3.11
CA ARG A 320 -14.17 -1.75 -2.16
C ARG A 320 -12.64 -1.75 -2.15
N GLU A 321 -12.02 -2.77 -2.73
CA GLU A 321 -10.57 -2.99 -2.81
C GLU A 321 -10.07 -2.99 -4.27
N SER A 322 -10.90 -2.51 -5.22
CA SER A 322 -10.60 -2.59 -6.66
C SER A 322 -9.62 -1.52 -7.16
N ASP A 323 -9.53 -0.40 -6.45
CA ASP A 323 -8.57 0.68 -6.67
C ASP A 323 -8.37 1.52 -5.40
N SER A 324 -7.41 2.44 -5.43
CA SER A 324 -7.05 3.29 -4.29
C SER A 324 -8.19 4.19 -3.81
N VAL A 325 -9.02 4.70 -4.72
CA VAL A 325 -10.16 5.56 -4.38
C VAL A 325 -11.25 4.76 -3.69
N ASN A 326 -11.62 3.59 -4.24
CA ASN A 326 -12.62 2.72 -3.63
C ASN A 326 -12.19 2.24 -2.25
N TYR A 327 -10.89 1.89 -2.09
CA TYR A 327 -10.33 1.49 -0.81
C TYR A 327 -10.36 2.62 0.21
N LEU A 328 -9.91 3.82 -0.17
CA LEU A 328 -9.96 5.00 0.70
C LEU A 328 -11.39 5.34 1.11
N ARG A 329 -12.35 5.27 0.19
CA ARG A 329 -13.77 5.47 0.48
C ARG A 329 -14.29 4.47 1.51
N ALA A 330 -13.99 3.19 1.33
CA ALA A 330 -14.39 2.15 2.26
C ALA A 330 -13.80 2.36 3.67
N VAL A 331 -12.55 2.81 3.76
CA VAL A 331 -11.92 3.12 5.05
C VAL A 331 -12.58 4.35 5.70
N VAL A 332 -12.77 5.44 4.94
CA VAL A 332 -13.20 6.74 5.49
C VAL A 332 -14.71 6.80 5.71
N LEU A 333 -15.49 6.30 4.76
CA LEU A 333 -16.96 6.44 4.79
C LEU A 333 -17.65 5.23 5.41
N ASP A 334 -17.13 4.02 5.16
CA ASP A 334 -17.76 2.78 5.62
C ASP A 334 -17.10 2.21 6.88
N GLY A 335 -16.03 2.84 7.39
CA GLY A 335 -15.34 2.42 8.62
C GLY A 335 -14.55 1.11 8.47
N MET A 336 -14.21 0.70 7.23
CA MET A 336 -13.40 -0.47 6.97
C MET A 336 -12.02 -0.30 7.62
N GLN A 337 -11.57 -1.31 8.38
CA GLN A 337 -10.23 -1.26 8.97
C GLN A 337 -9.18 -1.54 7.90
N PRO A 338 -8.12 -0.70 7.78
CA PRO A 338 -7.03 -0.92 6.85
C PRO A 338 -6.33 -2.26 7.12
N ARG A 339 -6.04 -3.00 6.05
CA ARG A 339 -5.37 -4.30 6.13
C ARG A 339 -4.51 -4.55 4.89
N GLY A 340 -3.59 -5.50 5.02
CA GLY A 340 -2.75 -5.94 3.90
C GLY A 340 -1.80 -4.85 3.42
N LEU A 341 -1.53 -4.83 2.12
CA LEU A 341 -0.49 -4.03 1.46
C LEU A 341 -0.56 -2.52 1.77
N SER A 342 -1.76 -1.95 1.89
CA SER A 342 -1.90 -0.51 2.17
C SER A 342 -1.88 -0.15 3.66
N SER A 343 -1.86 -1.11 4.59
CA SER A 343 -1.96 -0.82 6.02
C SER A 343 -0.68 -0.20 6.58
N LEU A 344 -0.83 0.68 7.59
CA LEU A 344 0.31 1.22 8.32
C LEU A 344 1.16 0.10 8.96
N GLU A 345 0.51 -0.95 9.49
CA GLU A 345 1.20 -2.07 10.13
C GLU A 345 2.17 -2.76 9.17
N THR A 346 1.72 -3.13 7.97
CA THR A 346 2.58 -3.72 6.92
C THR A 346 3.70 -2.77 6.54
N ASN A 347 3.39 -1.49 6.34
CA ASN A 347 4.34 -0.50 5.87
C ASN A 347 5.38 -0.07 6.91
N MET A 348 5.11 -0.24 8.20
CA MET A 348 6.14 -0.13 9.25
C MET A 348 7.23 -1.19 9.08
N ILE A 349 6.85 -2.43 8.77
CA ILE A 349 7.80 -3.53 8.53
C ILE A 349 8.54 -3.32 7.20
N VAL A 350 7.84 -2.87 6.14
CA VAL A 350 8.47 -2.48 4.87
C VAL A 350 9.56 -1.45 5.08
N THR A 351 9.26 -0.39 5.84
CA THR A 351 10.26 0.66 6.11
C THR A 351 11.45 0.12 6.93
N GLU A 352 11.21 -0.77 7.89
CA GLU A 352 12.26 -1.44 8.65
C GLU A 352 13.16 -2.31 7.75
N ILE A 353 12.57 -3.03 6.78
CA ILE A 353 13.32 -3.81 5.78
C ILE A 353 14.16 -2.90 4.88
N LEU A 354 13.60 -1.80 4.37
CA LEU A 354 14.32 -0.86 3.50
C LEU A 354 15.49 -0.17 4.23
N ASP A 355 15.28 0.24 5.47
CA ASP A 355 16.31 0.86 6.30
C ASP A 355 17.45 -0.12 6.61
N ALA A 356 17.11 -1.37 6.95
CA ALA A 356 18.07 -2.46 7.12
C ALA A 356 18.80 -2.81 5.81
N ALA A 357 18.11 -2.80 4.67
CA ALA A 357 18.72 -3.05 3.36
C ALA A 357 19.72 -1.95 3.00
N ARG A 358 19.38 -0.68 3.22
CA ARG A 358 20.28 0.46 3.04
C ARG A 358 21.53 0.33 3.95
N GLN A 359 21.34 -0.03 5.21
CA GLN A 359 22.43 -0.28 6.14
C GLN A 359 23.30 -1.48 5.72
N SER A 360 22.69 -2.56 5.25
CA SER A 360 23.39 -3.74 4.72
C SER A 360 24.24 -3.39 3.52
N ALA A 361 23.70 -2.69 2.53
CA ALA A 361 24.42 -2.25 1.34
C ALA A 361 25.59 -1.34 1.68
N ALA A 362 25.43 -0.40 2.62
CA ALA A 362 26.48 0.52 3.05
C ALA A 362 27.62 -0.16 3.83
N THR A 363 27.34 -1.25 4.56
CA THR A 363 28.32 -1.91 5.44
C THR A 363 28.85 -3.23 4.90
N GLY A 364 28.21 -3.81 3.89
CA GLY A 364 28.48 -5.16 3.38
C GLY A 364 28.11 -6.27 4.38
N LYS A 365 27.29 -5.97 5.39
CA LYS A 365 26.92 -6.92 6.45
C LYS A 365 25.44 -7.29 6.38
N THR A 366 25.14 -8.52 6.75
CA THR A 366 23.76 -8.92 7.04
C THR A 366 23.25 -8.22 8.30
N ILE A 367 22.05 -7.66 8.22
CA ILE A 367 21.38 -7.00 9.35
C ILE A 367 20.35 -7.98 9.92
N HIS A 368 20.39 -8.18 11.24
CA HIS A 368 19.40 -8.96 11.97
C HIS A 368 18.29 -8.04 12.47
N LEU A 369 17.04 -8.34 12.14
CA LEU A 369 15.88 -7.62 12.68
C LEU A 369 15.50 -8.24 14.04
N GLN A 370 15.47 -7.39 15.07
CA GLN A 370 15.12 -7.86 16.42
C GLN A 370 13.61 -8.07 16.55
N GLY A 371 13.21 -9.17 17.17
CA GLY A 371 11.82 -9.41 17.57
C GLY A 371 11.01 -10.39 16.71
N SER A 372 11.63 -11.17 15.83
CA SER A 372 10.99 -12.33 15.18
C SER A 372 10.91 -13.50 16.18
N LYS A 373 10.00 -13.42 17.16
CA LYS A 373 9.64 -14.58 18.00
C LYS A 373 8.16 -14.88 17.86
#